data_5cec41af5fa98eaa25cdaf48eaf8bb14
#
_entry.id   5cec41af5fa98eaa25cdaf48eaf8bb14
#
_cell.length_a   1.000
_cell.length_b   1.000
_cell.length_c   1.000
_cell.angle_alpha   90.00
_cell.angle_beta   90.00
_cell.angle_gamma   90.00
#
_symmetry.space_group_name_H-M   'P 1'
#
loop_
_entity.id
_entity.type
_entity.pdbx_description
1 polymer ?
#
loop_
_entity_poly.entity_id
_entity_poly.type
_entity_poly.pdbx_seq_one_letter_code
_entity_poly.pdbx_strand_id
1 'polypeptide(L)'
;MLSVLADDQQRESGVGRPGGARRRATIHDVAKRAGVSRQTVSRAVNDKGEIDPGTKERVLEAARLLDYRPSRFARGLVRKGTVTAGLVIPDLMNPFFPEVAAGVLEAAELRGWQVVVWDSRTDEAREREALDVLSHQADAVVGYFRSPDDELARHLGGVPLVLLERGPQHTRFAAVGIDAAAGVEQGMAHLVRAGHRRIGMLDGVHGPAPRRQAFLAEARRHGLSVDDGWVAMCPEHSVAGGEEGMARLLDARPELTAVFGFNDLIAVGAMRAARRRGRRVPDELAVLGFDGLSLGELVDPGLTTLHIDKRRLGRLAVEQVARLRAGEEPMNGTDAWVIPELVVRASA
;
A
#
# COMPACT_ATOMS: atom_id res chain seq x y z
N MET A 1 46.55 -12.42 57.22
CA MET A 1 47.26 -13.69 57.36
C MET A 1 46.99 -14.54 56.14
N LEU A 2 48.03 -14.67 55.35
CA LEU A 2 48.43 -15.79 54.50
C LEU A 2 47.41 -16.20 53.40
N SER A 3 47.68 -15.88 52.13
CA SER A 3 48.81 -16.37 51.30
C SER A 3 48.40 -17.68 50.56
N VAL A 4 48.29 -17.61 49.27
CA VAL A 4 49.28 -18.09 48.27
C VAL A 4 48.81 -19.32 47.48
N LEU A 5 48.93 -19.15 46.15
CA LEU A 5 49.26 -20.04 45.03
C LEU A 5 48.12 -20.91 44.45
N ALA A 6 47.79 -20.63 43.25
CA ALA A 6 48.44 -20.90 41.93
C ALA A 6 48.08 -22.30 41.41
N ASP A 7 47.54 -22.38 40.35
CA ASP A 7 48.05 -22.78 39.01
C ASP A 7 47.12 -23.70 38.25
N ASP A 8 46.89 -23.31 37.05
CA ASP A 8 46.87 -24.07 35.80
C ASP A 8 45.95 -25.31 35.65
N GLN A 9 44.96 -25.16 34.81
CA GLN A 9 44.88 -26.01 33.59
C GLN A 9 43.72 -25.60 32.68
N GLN A 10 44.09 -25.16 31.52
CA GLN A 10 43.26 -25.08 30.31
C GLN A 10 42.50 -26.38 30.05
N ARG A 11 41.22 -26.31 29.80
CA ARG A 11 40.59 -27.17 28.79
C ARG A 11 39.47 -26.40 28.11
N GLU A 12 39.64 -26.27 26.84
CA GLU A 12 38.67 -25.82 25.83
C GLU A 12 37.36 -26.57 25.92
N SER A 13 36.25 -25.83 25.93
CA SER A 13 34.99 -26.35 25.40
C SER A 13 34.36 -25.24 24.55
N GLY A 14 34.63 -25.32 23.26
CA GLY A 14 34.02 -24.51 22.26
C GLY A 14 32.51 -24.78 22.18
N VAL A 15 31.73 -23.81 22.63
CA VAL A 15 30.32 -23.76 22.27
C VAL A 15 30.22 -22.93 21.02
N GLY A 16 29.97 -23.59 19.90
CA GLY A 16 29.79 -23.00 18.58
C GLY A 16 28.65 -21.99 18.60
N ARG A 17 28.96 -20.76 18.17
CA ARG A 17 27.96 -19.75 17.79
C ARG A 17 27.09 -20.30 16.65
N PRO A 18 25.77 -20.21 16.71
CA PRO A 18 24.91 -20.61 15.60
C PRO A 18 25.11 -19.67 14.41
N GLY A 19 25.32 -20.30 13.26
CA GLY A 19 25.47 -19.89 11.89
C GLY A 19 25.16 -18.45 11.51
N GLY A 20 26.20 -17.72 11.16
CA GLY A 20 26.10 -16.54 10.31
C GLY A 20 25.48 -16.94 8.96
N ALA A 21 24.46 -16.21 8.50
CA ALA A 21 23.85 -16.39 7.20
C ALA A 21 24.96 -16.47 6.13
N ARG A 22 25.04 -17.59 5.42
CA ARG A 22 26.02 -17.76 4.32
C ARG A 22 25.77 -16.67 3.30
N ARG A 23 26.70 -15.76 3.15
CA ARG A 23 26.68 -14.72 2.11
C ARG A 23 26.51 -15.41 0.75
N ARG A 24 25.46 -15.06 0.02
CA ARG A 24 25.22 -15.58 -1.33
C ARG A 24 26.40 -15.24 -2.23
N ALA A 25 26.87 -16.25 -2.98
CA ALA A 25 27.90 -16.04 -3.95
C ALA A 25 27.48 -15.04 -5.02
N THR A 26 28.39 -14.16 -5.38
CA THR A 26 28.17 -13.10 -6.38
C THR A 26 28.83 -13.46 -7.71
N ILE A 27 28.51 -12.72 -8.79
CA ILE A 27 29.21 -12.86 -10.09
C ILE A 27 30.71 -12.62 -9.97
N HIS A 28 31.16 -11.82 -8.99
CA HIS A 28 32.57 -11.60 -8.68
C HIS A 28 33.24 -12.85 -8.14
N ASP A 29 32.55 -13.59 -7.29
CA ASP A 29 33.11 -14.82 -6.70
C ASP A 29 33.27 -15.90 -7.78
N VAL A 30 32.31 -15.99 -8.72
CA VAL A 30 32.40 -16.89 -9.87
C VAL A 30 33.52 -16.47 -10.81
N ALA A 31 33.64 -15.19 -11.13
CA ALA A 31 34.68 -14.64 -11.99
C ALA A 31 36.09 -14.94 -11.41
N LYS A 32 36.27 -14.70 -10.11
CA LYS A 32 37.49 -15.00 -9.38
C LYS A 32 37.82 -16.50 -9.41
N ARG A 33 36.84 -17.37 -9.18
CA ARG A 33 37.03 -18.83 -9.15
C ARG A 33 37.30 -19.40 -10.54
N ALA A 34 36.64 -18.90 -11.58
CA ALA A 34 36.81 -19.35 -12.96
C ALA A 34 38.05 -18.73 -13.68
N GLY A 35 38.70 -17.72 -13.07
CA GLY A 35 39.82 -17.01 -13.65
C GLY A 35 39.46 -16.17 -14.88
N VAL A 36 38.26 -15.58 -14.92
CA VAL A 36 37.76 -14.81 -16.06
C VAL A 36 37.17 -13.47 -15.63
N SER A 37 36.86 -12.58 -16.59
CA SER A 37 36.20 -11.33 -16.32
C SER A 37 34.71 -11.55 -15.94
N ARG A 38 34.11 -10.60 -15.19
CA ARG A 38 32.66 -10.60 -14.90
C ARG A 38 31.81 -10.65 -16.18
N GLN A 39 32.30 -10.01 -17.24
CA GLN A 39 31.62 -9.96 -18.53
C GLN A 39 31.63 -11.35 -19.20
N THR A 40 32.71 -12.10 -19.06
CA THR A 40 32.81 -13.49 -19.52
C THR A 40 31.87 -14.40 -18.73
N VAL A 41 31.79 -14.25 -17.40
CA VAL A 41 30.82 -14.98 -16.58
C VAL A 41 29.38 -14.66 -17.02
N SER A 42 29.05 -13.39 -17.19
CA SER A 42 27.71 -12.97 -17.63
C SER A 42 27.34 -13.56 -19.00
N ARG A 43 28.28 -13.59 -19.96
CA ARG A 43 28.06 -14.19 -21.27
C ARG A 43 27.88 -15.70 -21.18
N ALA A 44 28.72 -16.39 -20.42
CA ALA A 44 28.71 -17.85 -20.27
C ALA A 44 27.37 -18.32 -19.64
N VAL A 45 26.94 -17.65 -18.59
CA VAL A 45 25.74 -18.01 -17.84
C VAL A 45 24.43 -17.64 -18.58
N ASN A 46 24.46 -16.61 -19.42
CA ASN A 46 23.30 -16.15 -20.21
C ASN A 46 23.28 -16.65 -21.65
N ASP A 47 24.21 -17.53 -22.01
CA ASP A 47 24.34 -18.10 -23.38
C ASP A 47 24.42 -17.02 -24.47
N LYS A 48 25.14 -15.92 -24.19
CA LYS A 48 25.24 -14.78 -25.09
C LYS A 48 26.64 -14.69 -25.67
N GLY A 49 26.69 -14.81 -27.00
CA GLY A 49 27.90 -14.55 -27.79
C GLY A 49 28.90 -15.71 -27.85
N GLU A 50 29.90 -15.55 -28.69
CA GLU A 50 30.99 -16.51 -28.89
C GLU A 50 31.87 -16.55 -27.64
N ILE A 51 31.74 -17.63 -26.89
CA ILE A 51 32.64 -17.98 -25.77
C ILE A 51 33.24 -19.34 -26.12
N ASP A 52 34.55 -19.44 -25.96
CA ASP A 52 35.24 -20.71 -26.06
C ASP A 52 34.58 -21.79 -25.18
N PRO A 53 34.22 -22.98 -25.72
CA PRO A 53 33.50 -24.02 -25.01
C PRO A 53 34.15 -24.42 -23.67
N GLY A 54 35.48 -24.53 -23.62
CA GLY A 54 36.20 -24.86 -22.38
C GLY A 54 36.11 -23.75 -21.33
N THR A 55 36.07 -22.50 -21.75
CA THR A 55 35.89 -21.37 -20.85
C THR A 55 34.45 -21.32 -20.31
N LYS A 56 33.43 -21.62 -21.14
CA LYS A 56 32.05 -21.74 -20.73
C LYS A 56 31.87 -22.82 -19.69
N GLU A 57 32.44 -24.00 -19.91
CA GLU A 57 32.38 -25.14 -18.99
C GLU A 57 33.00 -24.81 -17.62
N ARG A 58 34.20 -24.20 -17.58
CA ARG A 58 34.84 -23.75 -16.33
C ARG A 58 33.99 -22.76 -15.55
N VAL A 59 33.34 -21.82 -16.24
CA VAL A 59 32.46 -20.82 -15.60
C VAL A 59 31.22 -21.48 -15.01
N LEU A 60 30.57 -22.39 -15.75
CA LEU A 60 29.39 -23.10 -15.28
C LEU A 60 29.69 -24.00 -14.09
N GLU A 61 30.84 -24.68 -14.12
CA GLU A 61 31.32 -25.50 -12.99
C GLU A 61 31.64 -24.64 -11.75
N ALA A 62 32.29 -23.48 -11.92
CA ALA A 62 32.57 -22.55 -10.84
C ALA A 62 31.24 -22.00 -10.23
N ALA A 63 30.27 -21.70 -11.05
CA ALA A 63 28.93 -21.26 -10.62
C ALA A 63 28.24 -22.36 -9.82
N ARG A 64 28.28 -23.60 -10.27
CA ARG A 64 27.69 -24.75 -9.57
C ARG A 64 28.34 -24.99 -8.20
N LEU A 65 29.67 -24.99 -8.11
CA LEU A 65 30.40 -25.20 -6.87
C LEU A 65 30.17 -24.11 -5.82
N LEU A 66 29.85 -22.90 -6.25
CA LEU A 66 29.56 -21.76 -5.37
C LEU A 66 28.06 -21.63 -5.06
N ASP A 67 27.21 -22.54 -5.54
CA ASP A 67 25.72 -22.38 -5.55
C ASP A 67 25.32 -20.99 -6.06
N TYR A 68 26.08 -20.46 -7.02
CA TYR A 68 25.79 -19.19 -7.64
C TYR A 68 24.58 -19.37 -8.55
N ARG A 69 23.50 -18.78 -8.17
CA ARG A 69 22.32 -18.61 -9.04
C ARG A 69 22.35 -17.17 -9.55
N PRO A 70 22.54 -16.97 -10.88
CA PRO A 70 22.34 -15.64 -11.44
C PRO A 70 21.02 -15.11 -10.95
N SER A 71 21.00 -13.87 -10.48
CA SER A 71 19.75 -13.22 -10.15
C SER A 71 18.80 -13.39 -11.35
N ARG A 72 17.54 -13.68 -11.11
CA ARG A 72 16.54 -13.80 -12.21
C ARG A 72 16.51 -12.53 -13.06
N PHE A 73 16.89 -11.40 -12.49
CA PHE A 73 17.11 -10.11 -13.15
C PHE A 73 18.39 -10.08 -14.02
N ALA A 74 19.43 -10.85 -13.69
CA ALA A 74 20.65 -10.97 -14.52
C ALA A 74 20.50 -11.99 -15.66
N ARG A 75 19.53 -12.89 -15.59
CA ARG A 75 19.19 -13.83 -16.67
C ARG A 75 18.21 -13.20 -17.61
N GLY A 76 18.53 -12.20 -18.42
CA GLY A 76 17.86 -11.86 -19.68
C GLY A 76 16.35 -12.17 -19.88
N LEU A 77 15.58 -12.46 -18.82
CA LEU A 77 14.13 -12.45 -18.80
C LEU A 77 13.59 -11.01 -18.78
N VAL A 78 14.43 -10.05 -18.41
CA VAL A 78 14.20 -8.65 -18.78
C VAL A 78 14.61 -8.55 -20.25
N ARG A 79 13.64 -8.61 -21.16
CA ARG A 79 13.84 -8.09 -22.52
C ARG A 79 14.55 -6.76 -22.37
N LYS A 80 15.67 -6.54 -23.10
CA LYS A 80 16.32 -5.22 -23.11
C LYS A 80 15.24 -4.18 -23.35
N GLY A 81 14.96 -3.34 -22.34
CA GLY A 81 13.92 -2.30 -22.43
C GLY A 81 12.61 -2.59 -21.67
N THR A 82 12.45 -3.73 -20.97
CA THR A 82 11.25 -3.94 -20.13
C THR A 82 11.41 -3.17 -18.82
N VAL A 83 10.46 -2.28 -18.56
CA VAL A 83 10.37 -1.50 -17.31
C VAL A 83 9.84 -2.40 -16.19
N THR A 84 10.45 -2.33 -15.01
CA THR A 84 9.94 -2.95 -13.78
C THR A 84 9.42 -1.85 -12.86
N ALA A 85 8.13 -1.86 -12.55
CA ALA A 85 7.52 -0.97 -11.57
C ALA A 85 7.35 -1.70 -10.23
N GLY A 86 7.76 -1.07 -9.13
CA GLY A 86 7.42 -1.51 -7.77
C GLY A 86 6.07 -0.93 -7.37
N LEU A 87 5.16 -1.75 -6.85
CA LEU A 87 3.90 -1.30 -6.27
C LEU A 87 3.88 -1.63 -4.77
N VAL A 88 3.85 -0.61 -3.93
CA VAL A 88 3.75 -0.76 -2.47
C VAL A 88 2.33 -0.47 -2.03
N ILE A 89 1.68 -1.44 -1.40
CA ILE A 89 0.31 -1.33 -0.88
C ILE A 89 0.28 -1.59 0.63
N PRO A 90 -0.66 -0.98 1.38
CA PRO A 90 -0.70 -1.09 2.82
C PRO A 90 -1.21 -2.43 3.34
N ASP A 91 -2.13 -3.10 2.60
CA ASP A 91 -2.81 -4.30 3.09
C ASP A 91 -3.46 -5.07 1.94
N LEU A 92 -2.97 -6.29 1.69
CA LEU A 92 -3.56 -7.20 0.71
C LEU A 92 -4.93 -7.76 1.12
N MET A 93 -5.27 -7.70 2.40
CA MET A 93 -6.53 -8.24 2.93
C MET A 93 -7.70 -7.26 2.80
N ASN A 94 -7.43 -5.96 2.68
CA ASN A 94 -8.46 -4.98 2.36
C ASN A 94 -8.68 -4.98 0.83
N PRO A 95 -9.89 -5.34 0.34
CA PRO A 95 -10.18 -5.48 -1.10
C PRO A 95 -9.93 -4.22 -1.94
N PHE A 96 -9.88 -3.05 -1.32
CA PHE A 96 -9.56 -1.79 -1.99
C PHE A 96 -8.21 -1.85 -2.71
N PHE A 97 -7.17 -2.31 -2.02
CA PHE A 97 -5.82 -2.29 -2.56
C PHE A 97 -5.58 -3.32 -3.67
N PRO A 98 -6.07 -4.57 -3.60
CA PRO A 98 -6.05 -5.51 -4.73
C PRO A 98 -6.74 -4.99 -5.99
N GLU A 99 -7.84 -4.22 -5.88
CA GLU A 99 -8.49 -3.61 -7.04
C GLU A 99 -7.65 -2.49 -7.66
N VAL A 100 -6.95 -1.68 -6.84
CA VAL A 100 -5.96 -0.70 -7.33
C VAL A 100 -4.81 -1.42 -8.02
N ALA A 101 -4.29 -2.48 -7.40
CA ALA A 101 -3.21 -3.29 -7.96
C ALA A 101 -3.61 -3.89 -9.32
N ALA A 102 -4.85 -4.36 -9.48
CA ALA A 102 -5.36 -4.84 -10.76
C ALA A 102 -5.30 -3.74 -11.84
N GLY A 103 -5.67 -2.50 -11.52
CA GLY A 103 -5.56 -1.37 -12.45
C GLY A 103 -4.12 -1.04 -12.84
N VAL A 104 -3.18 -1.14 -11.88
CA VAL A 104 -1.74 -0.99 -12.15
C VAL A 104 -1.23 -2.10 -13.06
N LEU A 105 -1.59 -3.35 -12.78
CA LEU A 105 -1.17 -4.52 -13.56
C LEU A 105 -1.67 -4.44 -15.00
N GLU A 106 -2.94 -4.13 -15.20
CA GLU A 106 -3.56 -3.97 -16.53
C GLU A 106 -2.86 -2.89 -17.37
N ALA A 107 -2.63 -1.71 -16.77
CA ALA A 107 -1.98 -0.61 -17.45
C ALA A 107 -0.49 -0.85 -17.71
N ALA A 108 0.19 -1.57 -16.84
CA ALA A 108 1.58 -1.99 -17.01
C ALA A 108 1.72 -3.05 -18.12
N GLU A 109 0.80 -4.03 -18.19
CA GLU A 109 0.78 -5.07 -19.19
C GLU A 109 0.65 -4.48 -20.61
N LEU A 110 -0.25 -3.50 -20.80
CA LEU A 110 -0.41 -2.79 -22.09
C LEU A 110 0.87 -2.09 -22.56
N ARG A 111 1.80 -1.77 -21.64
CA ARG A 111 3.11 -1.17 -21.92
C ARG A 111 4.24 -2.19 -21.97
N GLY A 112 3.96 -3.47 -21.78
CA GLY A 112 4.97 -4.52 -21.66
C GLY A 112 5.86 -4.40 -20.42
N TRP A 113 5.36 -3.77 -19.36
CA TRP A 113 6.06 -3.60 -18.10
C TRP A 113 5.79 -4.77 -17.15
N GLN A 114 6.69 -4.96 -16.21
CA GLN A 114 6.53 -5.89 -15.10
C GLN A 114 6.22 -5.13 -13.82
N VAL A 115 5.42 -5.74 -12.93
CA VAL A 115 5.08 -5.16 -11.63
C VAL A 115 5.50 -6.12 -10.53
N VAL A 116 6.18 -5.59 -9.52
CA VAL A 116 6.49 -6.27 -8.26
C VAL A 116 5.63 -5.65 -7.17
N VAL A 117 4.75 -6.45 -6.58
CA VAL A 117 3.85 -5.99 -5.51
C VAL A 117 4.49 -6.27 -4.15
N TRP A 118 4.48 -5.26 -3.27
CA TRP A 118 4.95 -5.32 -1.90
C TRP A 118 3.82 -4.95 -0.94
N ASP A 119 3.53 -5.82 0.01
CA ASP A 119 2.57 -5.56 1.09
C ASP A 119 3.32 -5.03 2.32
N SER A 120 3.15 -3.74 2.63
CA SER A 120 3.80 -3.10 3.78
C SER A 120 3.10 -3.39 5.11
N ARG A 121 1.87 -3.92 5.09
CA ARG A 121 1.05 -4.19 6.28
C ARG A 121 0.90 -2.96 7.19
N THR A 122 0.83 -1.79 6.59
CA THR A 122 0.75 -0.51 7.31
C THR A 122 1.91 -0.29 8.31
N ASP A 123 3.05 -0.95 8.10
CA ASP A 123 4.25 -0.90 8.94
C ASP A 123 5.34 -0.07 8.26
N GLU A 124 5.81 0.99 8.94
CA GLU A 124 6.82 1.90 8.40
C GLU A 124 8.20 1.24 8.19
N ALA A 125 8.55 0.23 9.00
CA ALA A 125 9.81 -0.49 8.79
C ALA A 125 9.76 -1.31 7.51
N ARG A 126 8.60 -1.91 7.20
CA ARG A 126 8.38 -2.64 5.95
C ARG A 126 8.26 -1.70 4.74
N GLU A 127 7.74 -0.48 4.93
CA GLU A 127 7.78 0.55 3.88
C GLU A 127 9.24 0.90 3.53
N ARG A 128 10.09 1.13 4.53
CA ARG A 128 11.53 1.39 4.33
C ARG A 128 12.24 0.21 3.66
N GLU A 129 11.99 -1.02 4.12
CA GLU A 129 12.53 -2.22 3.48
C GLU A 129 12.12 -2.32 2.00
N ALA A 130 10.84 -2.05 1.69
CA ALA A 130 10.35 -2.01 0.31
C ALA A 130 11.11 -0.98 -0.53
N LEU A 131 11.27 0.24 -0.01
CA LEU A 131 11.99 1.32 -0.70
C LEU A 131 13.45 0.95 -0.94
N ASP A 132 14.16 0.39 0.05
CA ASP A 132 15.55 -0.04 -0.09
C ASP A 132 15.70 -1.12 -1.15
N VAL A 133 14.80 -2.09 -1.20
CA VAL A 133 14.84 -3.15 -2.21
C VAL A 133 14.48 -2.61 -3.59
N LEU A 134 13.40 -1.84 -3.69
CA LEU A 134 12.87 -1.35 -4.96
C LEU A 134 13.76 -0.28 -5.59
N SER A 135 14.45 0.54 -4.80
CA SER A 135 15.44 1.51 -5.31
C SER A 135 16.56 0.87 -6.15
N HIS A 136 16.85 -0.41 -5.91
CA HIS A 136 17.89 -1.16 -6.64
C HIS A 136 17.33 -2.12 -7.71
N GLN A 137 16.03 -2.38 -7.70
CA GLN A 137 15.42 -3.44 -8.52
C GLN A 137 14.32 -2.96 -9.43
N ALA A 138 13.78 -1.77 -9.21
CA ALA A 138 12.70 -1.20 -10.00
C ALA A 138 13.16 0.05 -10.77
N ASP A 139 12.53 0.29 -11.90
CA ASP A 139 12.73 1.48 -12.74
C ASP A 139 11.83 2.65 -12.32
N ALA A 140 10.80 2.36 -11.53
CA ALA A 140 9.90 3.31 -10.90
C ALA A 140 9.17 2.66 -9.72
N VAL A 141 8.68 3.47 -8.79
CA VAL A 141 7.88 3.03 -7.64
C VAL A 141 6.54 3.76 -7.63
N VAL A 142 5.49 3.01 -7.37
CA VAL A 142 4.12 3.52 -7.14
C VAL A 142 3.70 3.02 -5.76
N GLY A 143 3.02 3.82 -4.97
CA GLY A 143 2.49 3.27 -3.73
C GLY A 143 1.95 4.26 -2.73
N TYR A 144 1.51 3.65 -1.64
CA TYR A 144 1.04 4.31 -0.44
C TYR A 144 2.18 4.35 0.57
N PHE A 145 2.56 5.54 0.99
CA PHE A 145 3.65 5.73 1.95
C PHE A 145 3.24 6.74 3.02
N ARG A 146 3.56 6.45 4.25
CA ARG A 146 3.34 7.35 5.39
C ARG A 146 4.55 8.25 5.64
N SER A 147 5.73 7.79 5.23
CA SER A 147 6.97 8.52 5.38
C SER A 147 6.92 9.90 4.71
N PRO A 148 7.58 10.90 5.32
CA PRO A 148 7.74 12.24 4.72
C PRO A 148 8.53 12.19 3.40
N ASP A 149 8.26 13.17 2.53
CA ASP A 149 8.90 13.28 1.21
C ASP A 149 10.43 13.25 1.24
N ASP A 150 11.05 13.84 2.27
CA ASP A 150 12.51 13.85 2.41
C ASP A 150 13.09 12.47 2.73
N GLU A 151 12.34 11.66 3.45
CA GLU A 151 12.72 10.28 3.75
C GLU A 151 12.57 9.43 2.49
N LEU A 152 11.44 9.53 1.79
CA LEU A 152 11.21 8.84 0.53
C LEU A 152 12.29 9.14 -0.51
N ALA A 153 12.68 10.42 -0.66
CA ALA A 153 13.73 10.82 -1.59
C ALA A 153 15.09 10.23 -1.26
N ARG A 154 15.43 10.15 0.03
CA ARG A 154 16.71 9.59 0.47
C ARG A 154 16.83 8.09 0.14
N HIS A 155 15.76 7.32 0.38
CA HIS A 155 15.75 5.89 0.11
C HIS A 155 15.74 5.57 -1.39
N LEU A 156 15.01 6.33 -2.19
CA LEU A 156 14.84 6.02 -3.62
C LEU A 156 16.01 6.45 -4.49
N GLY A 157 16.88 7.36 -4.01
CA GLY A 157 18.10 7.71 -4.74
C GLY A 157 17.89 8.21 -6.18
N GLY A 158 16.72 8.80 -6.48
CA GLY A 158 16.38 9.33 -7.81
C GLY A 158 15.51 8.39 -8.66
N VAL A 159 15.11 7.23 -8.18
CA VAL A 159 14.09 6.39 -8.84
C VAL A 159 12.75 7.15 -8.86
N PRO A 160 12.06 7.27 -10.01
CA PRO A 160 10.77 7.92 -10.12
C PRO A 160 9.75 7.34 -9.14
N LEU A 161 9.05 8.22 -8.40
CA LEU A 161 8.01 7.86 -7.44
C LEU A 161 6.68 8.51 -7.81
N VAL A 162 5.61 7.71 -7.73
CA VAL A 162 4.23 8.17 -7.82
C VAL A 162 3.51 7.78 -6.52
N LEU A 163 2.99 8.78 -5.81
CA LEU A 163 2.24 8.57 -4.57
C LEU A 163 0.75 8.37 -4.86
N LEU A 164 0.15 7.42 -4.17
CA LEU A 164 -1.29 7.17 -4.21
C LEU A 164 -1.98 7.77 -2.98
N GLU A 165 -3.20 8.27 -3.16
CA GLU A 165 -4.04 8.96 -2.15
C GLU A 165 -3.41 10.20 -1.50
N ARG A 166 -2.21 10.59 -1.88
CA ARG A 166 -1.63 11.86 -1.46
C ARG A 166 -1.99 12.93 -2.49
N GLY A 167 -2.64 14.01 -2.06
CA GLY A 167 -2.99 15.10 -2.97
C GLY A 167 -1.72 15.73 -3.58
N PRO A 168 -1.71 16.04 -4.89
CA PRO A 168 -0.53 16.61 -5.56
C PRO A 168 0.03 17.89 -4.91
N GLN A 169 -0.86 18.66 -4.25
CA GLN A 169 -0.47 19.87 -3.51
C GLN A 169 0.25 19.60 -2.17
N HIS A 170 0.28 18.34 -1.71
CA HIS A 170 0.86 17.96 -0.43
C HIS A 170 2.17 17.18 -0.56
N THR A 171 2.73 17.10 -1.76
CA THR A 171 3.97 16.40 -2.04
C THR A 171 4.72 17.03 -3.21
N ARG A 172 6.04 16.87 -3.21
CA ARG A 172 6.91 17.22 -4.35
C ARG A 172 7.01 16.12 -5.40
N PHE A 173 6.47 14.93 -5.12
CA PHE A 173 6.44 13.83 -6.06
C PHE A 173 5.18 13.89 -6.93
N ALA A 174 5.22 13.20 -8.06
CA ALA A 174 4.01 12.93 -8.81
C ALA A 174 3.03 12.14 -7.94
N ALA A 175 1.76 12.46 -8.03
CA ALA A 175 0.75 11.84 -7.18
C ALA A 175 -0.55 11.62 -7.95
N VAL A 176 -1.34 10.65 -7.48
CA VAL A 176 -2.73 10.44 -7.90
C VAL A 176 -3.57 10.42 -6.63
N GLY A 177 -4.53 11.34 -6.56
CA GLY A 177 -5.38 11.53 -5.39
C GLY A 177 -6.80 11.01 -5.57
N ILE A 178 -7.51 10.97 -4.43
CA ILE A 178 -8.97 10.79 -4.38
C ILE A 178 -9.55 12.11 -3.88
N ASP A 179 -10.51 12.67 -4.61
CA ASP A 179 -11.23 13.87 -4.15
C ASP A 179 -12.24 13.49 -3.06
N ALA A 180 -11.70 13.34 -1.86
CA ALA A 180 -12.50 13.00 -0.70
C ALA A 180 -13.55 14.08 -0.38
N ALA A 181 -13.25 15.35 -0.68
CA ALA A 181 -14.19 16.45 -0.41
C ALA A 181 -15.43 16.35 -1.30
N ALA A 182 -15.24 16.16 -2.61
CA ALA A 182 -16.34 15.96 -3.55
C ALA A 182 -17.18 14.70 -3.22
N GLY A 183 -16.51 13.62 -2.75
CA GLY A 183 -17.23 12.42 -2.32
C GLY A 183 -18.05 12.67 -1.06
N VAL A 184 -17.43 13.22 -0.02
CA VAL A 184 -18.12 13.51 1.26
C VAL A 184 -19.27 14.51 1.07
N GLU A 185 -19.13 15.52 0.23
CA GLU A 185 -20.21 16.45 -0.12
C GLU A 185 -21.45 15.68 -0.63
N GLN A 186 -21.27 14.75 -1.57
CA GLN A 186 -22.37 13.93 -2.11
C GLN A 186 -23.04 13.08 -1.02
N GLY A 187 -22.25 12.39 -0.19
CA GLY A 187 -22.74 11.54 0.88
C GLY A 187 -23.49 12.32 1.96
N MET A 188 -22.92 13.44 2.40
CA MET A 188 -23.56 14.31 3.40
C MET A 188 -24.86 14.95 2.87
N ALA A 189 -24.85 15.43 1.62
CA ALA A 189 -26.06 15.95 0.99
C ALA A 189 -27.16 14.88 0.87
N HIS A 190 -26.81 13.61 0.61
CA HIS A 190 -27.76 12.50 0.59
C HIS A 190 -28.39 12.30 1.97
N LEU A 191 -27.59 12.15 3.03
CA LEU A 191 -28.11 11.96 4.39
C LEU A 191 -28.97 13.15 4.88
N VAL A 192 -28.53 14.37 4.58
CA VAL A 192 -29.30 15.58 4.97
C VAL A 192 -30.62 15.69 4.20
N ARG A 193 -30.66 15.33 2.91
CA ARG A 193 -31.90 15.28 2.12
C ARG A 193 -32.86 14.20 2.62
N ALA A 194 -32.35 13.08 3.12
CA ALA A 194 -33.14 12.05 3.79
C ALA A 194 -33.67 12.47 5.17
N GLY A 195 -33.35 13.69 5.62
CA GLY A 195 -33.85 14.25 6.88
C GLY A 195 -32.96 14.06 8.10
N HIS A 196 -31.83 13.42 7.94
CA HIS A 196 -30.89 13.22 9.05
C HIS A 196 -30.25 14.53 9.49
N ARG A 197 -30.21 14.75 10.80
CA ARG A 197 -29.56 15.92 11.43
C ARG A 197 -28.58 15.54 12.55
N ARG A 198 -28.63 14.29 12.98
CA ARG A 198 -27.77 13.71 14.00
C ARG A 198 -26.91 12.66 13.32
N ILE A 199 -25.84 13.16 12.64
CA ILE A 199 -24.96 12.38 11.80
C ILE A 199 -23.59 12.30 12.47
N GLY A 200 -23.09 11.10 12.73
CA GLY A 200 -21.76 10.87 13.25
C GLY A 200 -20.80 10.33 12.19
N MET A 201 -19.53 10.25 12.55
CA MET A 201 -18.48 9.66 11.70
C MET A 201 -17.71 8.58 12.46
N LEU A 202 -17.45 7.48 11.78
CA LEU A 202 -16.45 6.50 12.19
C LEU A 202 -15.18 6.76 11.38
N ASP A 203 -14.14 7.26 12.03
CA ASP A 203 -12.87 7.61 11.39
C ASP A 203 -11.81 6.54 11.61
N GLY A 204 -10.82 6.47 10.74
CA GLY A 204 -9.72 5.51 10.82
C GLY A 204 -8.49 6.07 11.55
N VAL A 205 -7.89 5.29 12.43
CA VAL A 205 -6.72 5.70 13.25
C VAL A 205 -5.56 6.24 12.42
N HIS A 206 -5.36 5.73 11.23
CA HIS A 206 -4.27 6.12 10.33
C HIS A 206 -4.81 6.65 9.00
N GLY A 207 -6.10 7.00 9.00
CA GLY A 207 -6.76 7.50 7.82
C GLY A 207 -6.24 8.89 7.41
N PRO A 208 -6.26 9.20 6.11
CA PRO A 208 -5.95 10.53 5.65
C PRO A 208 -6.94 11.53 6.24
N ALA A 209 -6.41 12.55 6.93
CA ALA A 209 -7.18 13.65 7.50
C ALA A 209 -8.21 14.30 6.53
N PRO A 210 -8.04 14.30 5.19
CA PRO A 210 -9.01 14.89 4.26
C PRO A 210 -10.45 14.39 4.40
N ARG A 211 -10.71 13.09 4.65
CA ARG A 211 -12.09 12.57 4.80
C ARG A 211 -12.79 13.18 6.02
N ARG A 212 -12.09 13.21 7.17
CA ARG A 212 -12.64 13.83 8.40
C ARG A 212 -12.79 15.34 8.26
N GLN A 213 -11.80 16.01 7.66
CA GLN A 213 -11.88 17.45 7.44
C GLN A 213 -13.06 17.82 6.54
N ALA A 214 -13.29 17.06 5.45
CA ALA A 214 -14.43 17.23 4.57
C ALA A 214 -15.76 16.98 5.31
N PHE A 215 -15.85 15.90 6.09
CA PHE A 215 -17.04 15.61 6.91
C PHE A 215 -17.38 16.77 7.86
N LEU A 216 -16.40 17.27 8.60
CA LEU A 216 -16.60 18.38 9.53
C LEU A 216 -16.94 19.69 8.80
N ALA A 217 -16.38 19.93 7.61
CA ALA A 217 -16.71 21.09 6.78
C ALA A 217 -18.15 21.02 6.28
N GLU A 218 -18.58 19.88 5.73
CA GLU A 218 -19.95 19.66 5.26
C GLU A 218 -20.98 19.69 6.39
N ALA A 219 -20.65 19.13 7.54
CA ALA A 219 -21.52 19.22 8.71
C ALA A 219 -21.78 20.69 9.08
N ARG A 220 -20.76 21.54 9.14
CA ARG A 220 -20.92 22.98 9.39
C ARG A 220 -21.73 23.67 8.29
N ARG A 221 -21.48 23.35 7.01
CA ARG A 221 -22.20 23.90 5.85
C ARG A 221 -23.70 23.62 5.93
N HIS A 222 -24.07 22.44 6.45
CA HIS A 222 -25.47 22.04 6.66
C HIS A 222 -26.07 22.45 8.02
N GLY A 223 -25.33 23.24 8.83
CA GLY A 223 -25.79 23.70 10.14
C GLY A 223 -25.92 22.58 11.18
N LEU A 224 -25.17 21.47 11.00
CA LEU A 224 -25.15 20.36 11.95
C LEU A 224 -24.21 20.68 13.11
N SER A 225 -24.63 20.39 14.34
CA SER A 225 -23.73 20.45 15.50
C SER A 225 -22.83 19.23 15.49
N VAL A 226 -21.54 19.44 15.30
CA VAL A 226 -20.52 18.38 15.34
C VAL A 226 -19.41 18.82 16.28
N ASP A 227 -19.41 18.26 17.48
CA ASP A 227 -18.29 18.30 18.41
C ASP A 227 -17.49 16.98 18.33
N ASP A 228 -16.42 16.87 19.12
CA ASP A 228 -15.57 15.67 19.13
C ASP A 228 -16.33 14.38 19.50
N GLY A 229 -17.49 14.48 20.14
CA GLY A 229 -18.32 13.33 20.49
C GLY A 229 -19.09 12.73 19.30
N TRP A 230 -19.12 13.39 18.13
CA TRP A 230 -19.75 12.87 16.90
C TRP A 230 -18.79 12.12 15.99
N VAL A 231 -17.50 12.07 16.35
CA VAL A 231 -16.47 11.33 15.61
C VAL A 231 -15.87 10.27 16.52
N ALA A 232 -16.02 9.00 16.17
CA ALA A 232 -15.37 7.90 16.89
C ALA A 232 -14.22 7.32 16.06
N MET A 233 -13.05 7.22 16.69
CA MET A 233 -11.88 6.60 16.05
C MET A 233 -12.01 5.08 16.09
N CYS A 234 -11.91 4.41 14.96
CA CYS A 234 -11.84 2.97 14.87
C CYS A 234 -10.39 2.51 15.06
N PRO A 235 -10.12 1.47 15.86
CA PRO A 235 -8.74 1.03 16.14
C PRO A 235 -8.04 0.47 14.90
N GLU A 236 -8.80 0.00 13.92
CA GLU A 236 -8.30 -0.55 12.66
C GLU A 236 -9.32 -0.36 11.52
N HIS A 237 -8.85 -0.44 10.28
CA HIS A 237 -9.68 -0.28 9.08
C HIS A 237 -10.36 -1.61 8.69
N SER A 238 -11.04 -2.24 9.64
CA SER A 238 -11.67 -3.55 9.51
C SER A 238 -13.12 -3.53 9.95
N VAL A 239 -13.82 -4.62 9.68
CA VAL A 239 -15.20 -4.84 10.20
C VAL A 239 -15.19 -4.84 11.72
N ALA A 240 -14.19 -5.46 12.37
CA ALA A 240 -14.09 -5.49 13.83
C ALA A 240 -13.86 -4.07 14.40
N GLY A 241 -12.95 -3.30 13.81
CA GLY A 241 -12.72 -1.92 14.18
C GLY A 241 -13.96 -1.04 14.03
N GLY A 242 -14.73 -1.26 12.96
CA GLY A 242 -16.01 -0.59 12.75
C GLY A 242 -17.07 -0.97 13.79
N GLU A 243 -17.14 -2.25 14.19
CA GLU A 243 -18.05 -2.69 15.28
C GLU A 243 -17.71 -1.99 16.61
N GLU A 244 -16.42 -1.93 16.96
CA GLU A 244 -15.96 -1.28 18.20
C GLU A 244 -16.19 0.23 18.17
N GLY A 245 -15.82 0.90 17.08
CA GLY A 245 -16.04 2.34 16.90
C GLY A 245 -17.51 2.71 16.98
N MET A 246 -18.38 1.93 16.33
CA MET A 246 -19.82 2.17 16.35
C MET A 246 -20.43 1.93 17.72
N ALA A 247 -19.96 0.91 18.45
CA ALA A 247 -20.42 0.69 19.82
C ALA A 247 -20.14 1.89 20.72
N ARG A 248 -18.91 2.44 20.67
CA ARG A 248 -18.54 3.65 21.41
C ARG A 248 -19.34 4.87 20.98
N LEU A 249 -19.56 5.04 19.67
CA LEU A 249 -20.32 6.17 19.16
C LEU A 249 -21.79 6.13 19.63
N LEU A 250 -22.43 4.96 19.62
CA LEU A 250 -23.81 4.79 20.11
C LEU A 250 -23.92 4.97 21.64
N ASP A 251 -22.87 4.62 22.41
CA ASP A 251 -22.84 4.88 23.85
C ASP A 251 -22.73 6.38 24.14
N ALA A 252 -21.93 7.10 23.36
CA ALA A 252 -21.76 8.54 23.49
C ALA A 252 -22.94 9.36 22.94
N ARG A 253 -23.58 8.87 21.87
CA ARG A 253 -24.63 9.55 21.09
C ARG A 253 -25.79 8.59 20.79
N PRO A 254 -26.59 8.19 21.79
CA PRO A 254 -27.70 7.26 21.56
C PRO A 254 -28.78 7.84 20.62
N GLU A 255 -28.85 9.16 20.47
CA GLU A 255 -29.74 9.88 19.55
C GLU A 255 -29.28 9.86 18.09
N LEU A 256 -28.14 9.26 17.75
CA LEU A 256 -27.61 9.18 16.40
C LEU A 256 -28.63 8.56 15.42
N THR A 257 -28.81 9.17 14.26
CA THR A 257 -29.74 8.67 13.22
C THR A 257 -29.03 8.29 11.92
N ALA A 258 -27.80 8.73 11.72
CA ALA A 258 -26.98 8.32 10.59
C ALA A 258 -25.51 8.30 10.96
N VAL A 259 -24.73 7.46 10.29
CA VAL A 259 -23.28 7.38 10.45
C VAL A 259 -22.60 7.32 9.09
N PHE A 260 -21.52 8.09 8.98
CA PHE A 260 -20.59 8.10 7.85
C PHE A 260 -19.35 7.27 8.20
N GLY A 261 -19.13 6.14 7.54
CA GLY A 261 -17.97 5.29 7.74
C GLY A 261 -16.75 5.78 6.95
N PHE A 262 -15.59 5.74 7.56
CA PHE A 262 -14.31 6.05 6.89
C PHE A 262 -14.12 5.22 5.61
N ASN A 263 -14.51 3.94 5.66
CA ASN A 263 -14.52 3.04 4.50
C ASN A 263 -15.67 2.00 4.63
N ASP A 264 -15.83 1.17 3.60
CA ASP A 264 -16.90 0.16 3.57
C ASP A 264 -16.73 -0.94 4.63
N LEU A 265 -15.50 -1.34 4.95
CA LEU A 265 -15.26 -2.34 6.01
C LEU A 265 -15.73 -1.83 7.37
N ILE A 266 -15.39 -0.59 7.70
CA ILE A 266 -15.86 0.09 8.93
C ILE A 266 -17.39 0.26 8.89
N ALA A 267 -17.96 0.63 7.75
CA ALA A 267 -19.42 0.79 7.60
C ALA A 267 -20.17 -0.54 7.81
N VAL A 268 -19.66 -1.64 7.27
CA VAL A 268 -20.22 -2.99 7.53
C VAL A 268 -20.12 -3.35 9.00
N GLY A 269 -19.02 -3.01 9.67
CA GLY A 269 -18.88 -3.17 11.12
C GLY A 269 -19.93 -2.36 11.89
N ALA A 270 -20.18 -1.12 11.47
CA ALA A 270 -21.22 -0.27 12.05
C ALA A 270 -22.61 -0.89 11.92
N MET A 271 -22.96 -1.42 10.74
CA MET A 271 -24.24 -2.12 10.54
C MET A 271 -24.41 -3.32 11.49
N ARG A 272 -23.33 -4.11 11.68
CA ARG A 272 -23.34 -5.25 12.61
C ARG A 272 -23.52 -4.81 14.07
N ALA A 273 -22.79 -3.78 14.49
CA ALA A 273 -22.94 -3.22 15.85
C ALA A 273 -24.33 -2.64 16.09
N ALA A 274 -24.91 -1.92 15.12
CA ALA A 274 -26.27 -1.41 15.17
C ALA A 274 -27.29 -2.55 15.38
N ARG A 275 -27.20 -3.60 14.58
CA ARG A 275 -28.07 -4.78 14.69
C ARG A 275 -27.96 -5.47 16.07
N ARG A 276 -26.74 -5.62 16.59
CA ARG A 276 -26.53 -6.20 17.94
C ARG A 276 -27.16 -5.37 19.05
N ARG A 277 -27.35 -4.06 18.83
CA ARG A 277 -28.02 -3.13 19.75
C ARG A 277 -29.52 -2.93 19.47
N GLY A 278 -30.08 -3.77 18.59
CA GLY A 278 -31.48 -3.74 18.23
C GLY A 278 -31.89 -2.57 17.34
N ARG A 279 -30.90 -1.84 16.74
CA ARG A 279 -31.17 -0.72 15.82
C ARG A 279 -31.34 -1.25 14.40
N ARG A 280 -32.46 -0.92 13.76
CA ARG A 280 -32.73 -1.29 12.36
C ARG A 280 -32.02 -0.32 11.41
N VAL A 281 -31.33 -0.90 10.41
CA VAL A 281 -30.71 -0.16 9.30
C VAL A 281 -31.59 -0.35 8.07
N PRO A 282 -32.06 0.70 7.40
CA PRO A 282 -31.80 2.13 7.63
C PRO A 282 -32.77 2.81 8.62
N ASP A 283 -33.87 2.20 8.98
CA ASP A 283 -35.07 2.84 9.60
C ASP A 283 -34.73 3.68 10.85
N GLU A 284 -33.84 3.19 11.70
CA GLU A 284 -33.45 3.84 12.95
C GLU A 284 -32.01 4.38 12.91
N LEU A 285 -31.22 3.88 11.97
CA LEU A 285 -29.83 4.30 11.77
C LEU A 285 -29.43 4.09 10.33
N ALA A 286 -29.28 5.14 9.56
CA ALA A 286 -28.68 5.09 8.23
C ALA A 286 -27.17 4.89 8.33
N VAL A 287 -26.61 4.09 7.42
CA VAL A 287 -25.16 3.84 7.34
C VAL A 287 -24.67 4.08 5.92
N LEU A 288 -23.67 4.96 5.77
CA LEU A 288 -23.02 5.30 4.51
C LEU A 288 -21.53 4.95 4.58
N GLY A 289 -21.04 4.23 3.56
CA GLY A 289 -19.64 3.83 3.42
C GLY A 289 -18.84 4.72 2.48
N PHE A 290 -17.59 4.32 2.28
CA PHE A 290 -16.65 4.93 1.36
C PHE A 290 -15.75 3.82 0.82
N ASP A 291 -15.41 3.80 -0.46
CA ASP A 291 -14.58 2.93 -1.28
C ASP A 291 -15.38 2.23 -2.40
N GLY A 292 -16.66 1.89 -2.19
CA GLY A 292 -17.47 1.17 -3.17
C GLY A 292 -17.00 -0.25 -3.41
N LEU A 293 -16.74 -0.99 -2.33
CA LEU A 293 -16.33 -2.39 -2.42
C LEU A 293 -17.52 -3.28 -2.83
N SER A 294 -17.25 -4.33 -3.62
CA SER A 294 -18.28 -5.30 -4.05
C SER A 294 -18.96 -6.00 -2.86
N LEU A 295 -18.27 -6.12 -1.72
CA LEU A 295 -18.87 -6.67 -0.50
C LEU A 295 -20.09 -5.87 -0.03
N GLY A 296 -20.18 -4.57 -0.35
CA GLY A 296 -21.32 -3.72 -0.02
C GLY A 296 -22.63 -4.15 -0.69
N GLU A 297 -22.57 -4.92 -1.77
CA GLU A 297 -23.73 -5.53 -2.43
C GLU A 297 -24.17 -6.85 -1.78
N LEU A 298 -23.25 -7.50 -1.08
CA LEU A 298 -23.46 -8.83 -0.49
C LEU A 298 -23.99 -8.76 0.95
N VAL A 299 -23.95 -7.59 1.59
CA VAL A 299 -24.51 -7.40 2.94
C VAL A 299 -26.00 -7.05 2.86
N ASP A 300 -26.73 -7.33 3.94
CA ASP A 300 -28.16 -7.02 4.06
C ASP A 300 -28.40 -6.15 5.30
N PRO A 301 -28.94 -4.93 5.10
CA PRO A 301 -29.26 -4.27 3.83
C PRO A 301 -27.99 -3.91 3.02
N GLY A 302 -28.11 -3.83 1.68
CA GLY A 302 -27.00 -3.42 0.79
C GLY A 302 -26.46 -2.05 1.16
N LEU A 303 -25.13 -1.91 1.21
CA LEU A 303 -24.45 -0.70 1.70
C LEU A 303 -24.47 0.43 0.66
N THR A 304 -25.09 1.57 1.01
CA THR A 304 -24.92 2.86 0.33
C THR A 304 -23.49 3.35 0.56
N THR A 305 -22.78 3.70 -0.51
CA THR A 305 -21.35 4.01 -0.41
C THR A 305 -20.91 5.03 -1.46
N LEU A 306 -19.76 5.64 -1.24
CA LEU A 306 -19.04 6.47 -2.20
C LEU A 306 -18.07 5.59 -2.97
N HIS A 307 -18.42 5.25 -4.21
CA HIS A 307 -17.63 4.40 -5.07
C HIS A 307 -16.42 5.14 -5.66
N ILE A 308 -15.24 4.56 -5.51
CA ILE A 308 -13.99 4.99 -6.12
C ILE A 308 -13.68 4.05 -7.28
N ASP A 309 -13.42 4.57 -8.49
CA ASP A 309 -12.82 3.75 -9.56
C ASP A 309 -11.34 3.43 -9.21
N LYS A 310 -11.18 2.37 -8.44
CA LYS A 310 -9.87 1.88 -7.96
C LYS A 310 -8.96 1.47 -9.12
N ARG A 311 -9.55 0.90 -10.19
CA ARG A 311 -8.77 0.54 -11.39
C ARG A 311 -8.26 1.78 -12.12
N ARG A 312 -9.07 2.85 -12.19
CA ARG A 312 -8.64 4.15 -12.73
C ARG A 312 -7.50 4.74 -11.91
N LEU A 313 -7.57 4.65 -10.58
CA LEU A 313 -6.47 5.10 -9.70
C LEU A 313 -5.15 4.40 -10.07
N GLY A 314 -5.18 3.09 -10.25
CA GLY A 314 -4.03 2.30 -10.70
C GLY A 314 -3.56 2.68 -12.11
N ARG A 315 -4.47 2.86 -13.06
CA ARG A 315 -4.13 3.27 -14.44
C ARG A 315 -3.47 4.65 -14.47
N LEU A 316 -3.99 5.62 -13.74
CA LEU A 316 -3.41 6.97 -13.65
C LEU A 316 -2.01 6.93 -13.03
N ALA A 317 -1.77 6.06 -12.05
CA ALA A 317 -0.44 5.91 -11.46
C ALA A 317 0.60 5.41 -12.47
N VAL A 318 0.24 4.43 -13.31
CA VAL A 318 1.12 3.95 -14.40
C VAL A 318 1.33 5.02 -15.47
N GLU A 319 0.31 5.81 -15.78
CA GLU A 319 0.42 6.96 -16.68
C GLU A 319 1.41 8.00 -16.15
N GLN A 320 1.31 8.36 -14.86
CA GLN A 320 2.27 9.25 -14.21
C GLN A 320 3.71 8.72 -14.31
N VAL A 321 3.91 7.40 -14.04
CA VAL A 321 5.23 6.78 -14.21
C VAL A 321 5.73 6.91 -15.65
N ALA A 322 4.87 6.69 -16.64
CA ALA A 322 5.25 6.79 -18.05
C ALA A 322 5.71 8.20 -18.40
N ARG A 323 4.98 9.23 -17.96
CA ARG A 323 5.34 10.64 -18.16
C ARG A 323 6.69 11.01 -17.52
N LEU A 324 6.87 10.64 -16.24
CA LEU A 324 8.14 10.86 -15.54
C LEU A 324 9.34 10.23 -16.25
N ARG A 325 9.17 9.01 -16.76
CA ARG A 325 10.22 8.30 -17.50
C ARG A 325 10.51 8.90 -18.87
N ALA A 326 9.52 9.53 -19.49
CA ALA A 326 9.67 10.28 -20.74
C ALA A 326 10.30 11.66 -20.52
N GLY A 327 10.47 12.10 -19.27
CA GLY A 327 10.93 13.47 -18.93
C GLY A 327 9.83 14.51 -19.13
N GLU A 328 8.58 14.09 -19.12
CA GLU A 328 7.42 14.97 -19.23
C GLU A 328 7.00 15.49 -17.85
N GLU A 329 6.29 16.61 -17.82
CA GLU A 329 5.67 17.13 -16.61
C GLU A 329 4.60 16.15 -16.09
N PRO A 330 4.53 15.94 -14.75
CA PRO A 330 3.47 15.13 -14.15
C PRO A 330 2.08 15.69 -14.49
N MET A 331 1.08 14.80 -14.52
CA MET A 331 -0.32 15.25 -14.53
C MET A 331 -0.60 16.06 -13.27
N ASN A 332 -1.32 17.15 -13.42
CA ASN A 332 -1.71 18.05 -12.34
C ASN A 332 -3.21 18.37 -12.42
N GLY A 333 -3.73 19.03 -11.40
CA GLY A 333 -5.13 19.41 -11.35
C GLY A 333 -6.08 18.19 -11.37
N THR A 334 -7.22 18.32 -12.01
CA THR A 334 -8.29 17.31 -12.04
C THR A 334 -7.89 16.00 -12.70
N ASP A 335 -6.88 16.02 -13.59
CA ASP A 335 -6.43 14.82 -14.31
C ASP A 335 -5.73 13.81 -13.41
N ALA A 336 -5.18 14.28 -12.28
CA ALA A 336 -4.53 13.44 -11.27
C ALA A 336 -5.46 13.01 -10.13
N TRP A 337 -6.78 13.24 -10.28
CA TRP A 337 -7.76 12.93 -9.25
C TRP A 337 -8.81 11.92 -9.72
N VAL A 338 -9.22 11.06 -8.77
CA VAL A 338 -10.40 10.20 -8.92
C VAL A 338 -11.48 10.79 -8.01
N ILE A 339 -12.62 11.14 -8.63
CA ILE A 339 -13.77 11.69 -7.91
C ILE A 339 -14.67 10.52 -7.52
N PRO A 340 -14.97 10.32 -6.23
CA PRO A 340 -15.93 9.30 -5.80
C PRO A 340 -17.35 9.62 -6.26
N GLU A 341 -18.14 8.58 -6.54
CA GLU A 341 -19.53 8.67 -6.96
C GLU A 341 -20.45 8.01 -5.94
N LEU A 342 -21.54 8.65 -5.57
CA LEU A 342 -22.50 8.08 -4.65
C LEU A 342 -23.29 6.94 -5.30
N VAL A 343 -23.21 5.76 -4.69
CA VAL A 343 -24.02 4.57 -5.05
C VAL A 343 -25.03 4.32 -3.94
N VAL A 344 -26.28 4.68 -4.20
CA VAL A 344 -27.38 4.50 -3.26
C VAL A 344 -27.86 3.05 -3.28
N ARG A 345 -27.95 2.45 -2.08
CA ARG A 345 -28.52 1.13 -1.82
C ARG A 345 -29.50 1.23 -0.64
N ALA A 346 -29.66 0.15 0.12
CA ALA A 346 -30.70 0.06 1.13
C ALA A 346 -30.26 0.49 2.54
N SER A 347 -28.99 0.83 2.79
CA SER A 347 -28.50 1.17 4.14
C SER A 347 -28.61 2.65 4.51
N ALA A 348 -28.87 3.53 3.53
CA ALA A 348 -29.02 4.97 3.77
C ALA A 348 -29.84 5.64 2.64
#